data_d7d909510c7256867ace6cdc4cd60737
#
_entry.id   d7d909510c7256867ace6cdc4cd60737
#
_cell.length_a   1.000
_cell.length_b   1.000
_cell.length_c   1.000
_cell.angle_alpha   90.00
_cell.angle_beta   90.00
_cell.angle_gamma   90.00
#
_symmetry.space_group_name_H-M   'P 1'
#
loop_
_entity.id
_entity.type
_entity.pdbx_description
1 polymer ?
#
loop_
_entity_poly.entity_id
_entity_poly.type
_entity_poly.pdbx_seq_one_letter_code
_entity_poly.pdbx_strand_id
1 'polypeptide(L)'
;MPDETEADMTGITPRRRPKPNVEEIGGRKLKPSTLMMGHGFDPSLSEGSLKQPIFATSTFVFPNAAAGKRHFEGITGKREGGAEGLVYSRFNGPNQEILEDRLGVWEDAEEALAFSSGMSAIATLFLAFCSPGDTIIHSGPLYAATETLIARILGKFGVKFLDFPADASPEEIEAVMRKAGDGRVAMIY
;
A
#
# COMPACT_ATOMS: atom_id res chain seq x y z
N MET A 1 -22.31 29.63 8.73
CA MET A 1 -21.27 29.24 7.78
C MET A 1 -20.87 27.84 8.17
N PRO A 2 -21.07 26.81 7.37
CA PRO A 2 -20.55 25.47 7.70
C PRO A 2 -19.03 25.48 7.54
N ASP A 3 -18.39 24.79 8.46
CA ASP A 3 -16.95 24.59 8.58
C ASP A 3 -16.43 23.79 7.37
N GLU A 4 -15.55 24.40 6.57
CA GLU A 4 -14.98 23.82 5.34
C GLU A 4 -13.70 23.00 5.63
N THR A 5 -13.54 22.38 6.80
CA THR A 5 -12.27 21.76 7.21
C THR A 5 -12.25 20.25 7.40
N GLU A 6 -13.13 19.50 6.76
CA GLU A 6 -12.90 18.06 6.55
C GLU A 6 -12.93 17.74 5.04
N ALA A 7 -11.87 18.10 4.34
CA ALA A 7 -11.60 17.51 3.05
C ALA A 7 -11.35 16.01 3.26
N ASP A 8 -12.30 15.20 2.82
CA ASP A 8 -12.17 13.76 2.76
C ASP A 8 -10.90 13.36 1.97
N MET A 9 -9.84 13.06 2.71
CA MET A 9 -8.55 12.62 2.16
C MET A 9 -8.57 11.18 1.66
N THR A 10 -9.71 10.48 1.71
CA THR A 10 -9.85 9.07 1.34
C THR A 10 -9.91 8.81 -0.16
N GLY A 11 -9.94 9.87 -0.99
CA GLY A 11 -10.05 9.79 -2.46
C GLY A 11 -8.74 9.92 -3.25
N ILE A 12 -7.58 10.04 -2.60
CA ILE A 12 -6.31 10.29 -3.30
C ILE A 12 -5.55 8.98 -3.53
N THR A 13 -6.15 8.05 -4.23
CA THR A 13 -5.37 6.94 -4.79
C THR A 13 -5.03 7.31 -6.24
N PRO A 14 -3.74 7.50 -6.59
CA PRO A 14 -3.35 7.61 -7.99
C PRO A 14 -3.82 6.35 -8.69
N ARG A 15 -4.78 6.45 -9.60
CA ARG A 15 -5.18 5.28 -10.38
C ARG A 15 -3.98 4.83 -11.20
N ARG A 16 -3.55 3.61 -10.97
CA ARG A 16 -2.53 2.95 -11.80
C ARG A 16 -3.02 2.95 -13.24
N ARG A 17 -2.09 3.09 -14.17
CA ARG A 17 -2.41 3.03 -15.59
C ARG A 17 -3.03 1.67 -15.92
N PRO A 18 -4.12 1.63 -16.72
CA PRO A 18 -4.61 0.37 -17.25
C PRO A 18 -3.45 -0.34 -17.96
N LYS A 19 -3.15 -1.55 -17.56
CA LYS A 19 -2.10 -2.38 -18.17
C LYS A 19 -2.77 -3.54 -18.89
N PRO A 20 -2.31 -3.95 -20.07
CA PRO A 20 -2.83 -5.11 -20.73
C PRO A 20 -2.39 -6.36 -19.97
N ASN A 21 -3.25 -6.82 -19.06
CA ASN A 21 -3.02 -8.04 -18.31
C ASN A 21 -3.81 -9.16 -18.95
N VAL A 22 -3.11 -10.11 -19.54
CA VAL A 22 -3.72 -11.36 -20.03
C VAL A 22 -3.81 -12.32 -18.86
N GLU A 23 -4.99 -12.45 -18.28
CA GLU A 23 -5.23 -13.35 -17.14
C GLU A 23 -5.77 -14.71 -17.56
N GLU A 24 -6.22 -14.82 -18.81
CA GLU A 24 -6.83 -16.01 -19.36
C GLU A 24 -6.40 -16.26 -20.80
N ILE A 25 -6.13 -17.51 -21.16
CA ILE A 25 -5.84 -17.95 -22.53
C ILE A 25 -6.69 -19.15 -22.87
N GLY A 26 -7.48 -19.05 -23.95
CA GLY A 26 -8.31 -20.17 -24.44
C GLY A 26 -9.33 -20.66 -23.38
N GLY A 27 -9.93 -19.77 -22.61
CA GLY A 27 -10.91 -20.10 -21.57
C GLY A 27 -10.29 -20.70 -20.30
N ARG A 28 -8.99 -20.59 -20.12
CA ARG A 28 -8.29 -21.08 -18.92
C ARG A 28 -7.58 -19.94 -18.19
N LYS A 29 -7.93 -19.75 -16.91
CA LYS A 29 -7.28 -18.80 -16.02
C LYS A 29 -5.80 -19.19 -15.86
N LEU A 30 -4.91 -18.22 -16.02
CA LEU A 30 -3.47 -18.40 -15.86
C LEU A 30 -3.11 -18.52 -14.37
N LYS A 31 -2.12 -19.36 -14.09
CA LYS A 31 -1.57 -19.48 -12.74
C LYS A 31 -0.68 -18.28 -12.41
N PRO A 32 -0.54 -17.87 -11.13
CA PRO A 32 0.34 -16.79 -10.72
C PRO A 32 1.76 -16.91 -11.29
N SER A 33 2.33 -18.11 -11.29
CA SER A 33 3.66 -18.38 -11.87
C SER A 33 3.79 -18.04 -13.36
N THR A 34 2.71 -18.15 -14.13
CA THR A 34 2.67 -17.74 -15.54
C THR A 34 2.50 -16.24 -15.65
N LEU A 35 1.63 -15.64 -14.82
CA LEU A 35 1.39 -14.21 -14.80
C LEU A 35 2.66 -13.41 -14.45
N MET A 36 3.53 -13.94 -13.58
CA MET A 36 4.80 -13.29 -13.22
C MET A 36 5.71 -13.00 -14.43
N MET A 37 5.49 -13.64 -15.57
CA MET A 37 6.31 -13.42 -16.77
C MET A 37 6.04 -12.09 -17.44
N GLY A 38 4.82 -11.55 -17.37
CA GLY A 38 4.44 -10.34 -18.09
C GLY A 38 3.44 -9.42 -17.39
N HIS A 39 2.81 -9.87 -16.30
CA HIS A 39 1.80 -9.08 -15.59
C HIS A 39 2.34 -7.72 -15.16
N GLY A 40 1.54 -6.69 -15.31
CA GLY A 40 1.90 -5.33 -14.93
C GLY A 40 2.82 -4.60 -15.90
N PHE A 41 3.26 -5.23 -17.01
CA PHE A 41 4.17 -4.63 -17.98
C PHE A 41 3.58 -4.60 -19.40
N ASP A 42 3.63 -3.45 -20.04
CA ASP A 42 3.25 -3.26 -21.45
C ASP A 42 4.51 -3.07 -22.31
N PRO A 43 4.88 -4.07 -23.13
CA PRO A 43 6.03 -3.98 -24.03
C PRO A 43 5.98 -2.78 -24.97
N SER A 44 4.80 -2.32 -25.38
CA SER A 44 4.65 -1.19 -26.31
C SER A 44 5.18 0.13 -25.75
N LEU A 45 5.25 0.25 -24.42
CA LEU A 45 5.81 1.42 -23.73
C LEU A 45 7.34 1.35 -23.58
N SER A 46 7.98 0.31 -24.10
CA SER A 46 9.42 0.06 -23.97
C SER A 46 9.99 -0.60 -25.23
N GLU A 47 9.76 0.00 -26.38
CA GLU A 47 10.30 -0.42 -27.70
C GLU A 47 9.98 -1.89 -28.06
N GLY A 48 8.91 -2.46 -27.53
CA GLY A 48 8.54 -3.86 -27.72
C GLY A 48 9.37 -4.85 -26.90
N SER A 49 10.10 -4.41 -25.90
CA SER A 49 10.92 -5.27 -25.03
C SER A 49 10.05 -6.35 -24.37
N LEU A 50 10.40 -7.63 -24.57
CA LEU A 50 9.69 -8.74 -23.94
C LEU A 50 9.78 -8.73 -22.41
N LYS A 51 10.91 -8.30 -21.88
CA LYS A 51 11.15 -8.12 -20.45
C LYS A 51 11.16 -6.64 -20.11
N GLN A 52 10.62 -6.31 -18.94
CA GLN A 52 10.69 -4.94 -18.45
C GLN A 52 12.14 -4.47 -18.37
N PRO A 53 12.48 -3.30 -18.92
CA PRO A 53 13.76 -2.68 -18.69
C PRO A 53 13.85 -2.15 -17.25
N ILE A 54 15.08 -1.90 -16.78
CA ILE A 54 15.30 -1.16 -15.55
C ILE A 54 15.21 0.32 -15.87
N PHE A 55 14.19 0.98 -15.34
CA PHE A 55 14.02 2.43 -15.49
C PHE A 55 14.91 3.15 -14.47
N ALA A 56 16.12 3.51 -14.89
CA ALA A 56 17.13 4.19 -14.05
C ALA A 56 16.86 5.70 -13.99
N THR A 57 15.64 6.09 -13.68
CA THR A 57 15.22 7.49 -13.52
C THR A 57 14.22 7.62 -12.39
N SER A 58 14.21 8.79 -11.74
CA SER A 58 13.22 9.14 -10.73
C SER A 58 12.18 10.15 -11.22
N THR A 59 12.38 10.74 -12.39
CA THR A 59 11.53 11.84 -12.88
C THR A 59 11.04 11.50 -14.28
N PHE A 60 9.77 11.79 -14.53
CA PHE A 60 9.10 11.52 -15.79
C PHE A 60 8.50 12.80 -16.33
N VAL A 61 8.43 12.90 -17.66
CA VAL A 61 7.89 14.08 -18.35
C VAL A 61 6.48 13.81 -18.86
N PHE A 62 5.67 14.85 -18.89
CA PHE A 62 4.40 14.81 -19.58
C PHE A 62 4.57 15.17 -21.07
N PRO A 63 3.77 14.60 -21.96
CA PRO A 63 3.85 14.91 -23.40
C PRO A 63 3.53 16.38 -23.70
N ASN A 64 2.76 17.04 -22.86
CA ASN A 64 2.44 18.46 -22.97
C ASN A 64 1.91 19.01 -21.63
N ALA A 65 1.82 20.33 -21.50
CA ALA A 65 1.36 21.00 -20.29
C ALA A 65 -0.10 20.64 -19.91
N ALA A 66 -0.96 20.37 -20.89
CA ALA A 66 -2.34 19.97 -20.63
C ALA A 66 -2.41 18.59 -19.95
N ALA A 67 -1.52 17.66 -20.32
CA ALA A 67 -1.42 16.35 -19.66
C ALA A 67 -0.95 16.52 -18.21
N GLY A 68 0.06 17.35 -17.96
CA GLY A 68 0.51 17.67 -16.60
C GLY A 68 -0.59 18.29 -15.75
N LYS A 69 -1.34 19.24 -16.30
CA LYS A 69 -2.49 19.83 -15.61
C LYS A 69 -3.52 18.78 -15.19
N ARG A 70 -3.93 17.89 -16.11
CA ARG A 70 -4.88 16.81 -15.82
C ARG A 70 -4.39 15.88 -14.71
N HIS A 71 -3.09 15.53 -14.72
CA HIS A 71 -2.47 14.71 -13.68
C HIS A 71 -2.62 15.35 -12.30
N PHE A 72 -2.25 16.62 -12.14
CA PHE A 72 -2.35 17.30 -10.85
C PHE A 72 -3.79 17.61 -10.44
N GLU A 73 -4.69 17.87 -11.37
CA GLU A 73 -6.13 17.97 -11.07
C GLU A 73 -6.69 16.64 -10.56
N GLY A 74 -6.22 15.50 -11.09
CA GLY A 74 -6.55 14.17 -10.59
C GLY A 74 -6.04 13.91 -9.17
N ILE A 75 -4.79 14.32 -8.87
CA ILE A 75 -4.23 14.20 -7.51
C ILE A 75 -5.04 15.02 -6.49
N THR A 76 -5.44 16.22 -6.87
CA THR A 76 -6.15 17.14 -5.96
C THR A 76 -7.66 16.90 -5.89
N GLY A 77 -8.17 15.85 -6.51
CA GLY A 77 -9.61 15.54 -6.55
C GLY A 77 -10.46 16.53 -7.37
N LYS A 78 -9.84 17.48 -8.07
CA LYS A 78 -10.55 18.43 -8.96
C LYS A 78 -11.03 17.80 -10.26
N ARG A 79 -10.64 16.58 -10.53
CA ARG A 79 -11.01 15.79 -11.69
C ARG A 79 -11.35 14.36 -11.27
N GLU A 80 -12.48 13.86 -11.76
CA GLU A 80 -12.82 12.44 -11.62
C GLU A 80 -11.82 11.55 -12.37
N GLY A 81 -11.58 10.35 -11.87
CA GLY A 81 -10.69 9.37 -12.48
C GLY A 81 -9.27 9.33 -11.91
N GLY A 82 -8.93 10.25 -10.96
CA GLY A 82 -7.62 10.30 -10.31
C GLY A 82 -6.49 10.79 -11.22
N ALA A 83 -5.25 10.63 -10.77
CA ALA A 83 -4.07 11.01 -11.52
C ALA A 83 -3.74 9.98 -12.62
N GLU A 84 -3.29 10.46 -13.78
CA GLU A 84 -2.86 9.62 -14.91
C GLU A 84 -1.38 9.85 -15.20
N GLY A 85 -0.64 8.79 -15.48
CA GLY A 85 0.77 8.86 -15.83
C GLY A 85 1.71 8.92 -14.64
N LEU A 86 2.98 9.12 -14.96
CA LEU A 86 4.08 9.16 -13.99
C LEU A 86 4.63 10.58 -13.90
N VAL A 87 5.12 10.96 -12.73
CA VAL A 87 5.79 12.25 -12.50
C VAL A 87 7.09 12.07 -11.74
N TYR A 88 7.07 11.33 -10.65
CA TYR A 88 8.22 11.14 -9.78
C TYR A 88 8.13 9.82 -9.01
N SER A 89 9.21 9.03 -8.99
CA SER A 89 9.18 7.66 -8.46
C SER A 89 8.97 7.55 -6.95
N ARG A 90 9.00 8.66 -6.19
CA ARG A 90 8.54 8.64 -4.79
C ARG A 90 7.02 8.41 -4.68
N PHE A 91 6.26 8.83 -5.69
CA PHE A 91 4.82 8.59 -5.76
C PHE A 91 4.52 7.26 -6.45
N ASN A 92 5.07 7.08 -7.63
CA ASN A 92 4.97 5.86 -8.43
C ASN A 92 6.08 5.80 -9.47
N GLY A 93 6.39 4.61 -9.94
CA GLY A 93 7.37 4.41 -11.00
C GLY A 93 7.27 3.01 -11.59
N PRO A 94 7.70 2.80 -12.84
CA PRO A 94 7.47 1.53 -13.54
C PRO A 94 8.08 0.32 -12.82
N ASN A 95 9.26 0.49 -12.20
CA ASN A 95 9.91 -0.60 -11.49
C ASN A 95 9.09 -1.05 -10.26
N GLN A 96 8.60 -0.08 -9.47
CA GLN A 96 7.80 -0.35 -8.28
C GLN A 96 6.43 -0.91 -8.67
N GLU A 97 5.71 -0.23 -9.59
CA GLU A 97 4.38 -0.63 -10.01
C GLU A 97 4.33 -2.07 -10.53
N ILE A 98 5.32 -2.47 -11.36
CA ILE A 98 5.37 -3.83 -11.89
C ILE A 98 5.64 -4.86 -10.79
N LEU A 99 6.50 -4.53 -9.82
CA LEU A 99 6.75 -5.40 -8.66
C LEU A 99 5.50 -5.54 -7.81
N GLU A 100 4.84 -4.44 -7.50
CA GLU A 100 3.63 -4.37 -6.69
C GLU A 100 2.47 -5.12 -7.35
N ASP A 101 2.24 -4.94 -8.65
CA ASP A 101 1.22 -5.67 -9.42
C ASP A 101 1.45 -7.19 -9.33
N ARG A 102 2.71 -7.64 -9.47
CA ARG A 102 3.05 -9.06 -9.39
C ARG A 102 2.90 -9.63 -7.99
N LEU A 103 3.29 -8.87 -6.96
CA LEU A 103 3.08 -9.29 -5.57
C LEU A 103 1.59 -9.36 -5.24
N GLY A 104 0.78 -8.40 -5.69
CA GLY A 104 -0.67 -8.45 -5.55
C GLY A 104 -1.27 -9.75 -6.11
N VAL A 105 -0.87 -10.13 -7.34
CA VAL A 105 -1.31 -11.42 -7.94
C VAL A 105 -0.83 -12.64 -7.15
N TRP A 106 0.40 -12.59 -6.61
CA TRP A 106 0.97 -13.72 -5.88
C TRP A 106 0.31 -13.93 -4.53
N GLU A 107 -0.08 -12.85 -3.86
CA GLU A 107 -0.74 -12.86 -2.54
C GLU A 107 -2.28 -12.87 -2.64
N ASP A 108 -2.85 -12.95 -3.86
CA ASP A 108 -4.31 -12.83 -4.10
C ASP A 108 -4.91 -11.56 -3.46
N ALA A 109 -4.15 -10.48 -3.51
CA ALA A 109 -4.48 -9.18 -2.97
C ALA A 109 -4.92 -8.21 -4.07
N GLU A 110 -5.77 -7.25 -3.71
CA GLU A 110 -6.22 -6.19 -4.63
C GLU A 110 -5.06 -5.28 -5.04
N GLU A 111 -4.17 -4.96 -4.08
CA GLU A 111 -2.99 -4.13 -4.29
C GLU A 111 -1.85 -4.54 -3.35
N ALA A 112 -0.63 -4.17 -3.71
CA ALA A 112 0.56 -4.29 -2.88
C ALA A 112 1.36 -2.98 -2.92
N LEU A 113 2.10 -2.71 -1.87
CA LEU A 113 3.03 -1.58 -1.77
C LEU A 113 4.43 -2.07 -1.43
N ALA A 114 5.41 -1.70 -2.23
CA ALA A 114 6.80 -2.07 -2.02
C ALA A 114 7.55 -1.00 -1.20
N PHE A 115 8.30 -1.45 -0.21
CA PHE A 115 9.11 -0.61 0.66
C PHE A 115 10.59 -1.02 0.59
N SER A 116 11.47 -0.11 0.94
CA SER A 116 12.93 -0.35 0.94
C SER A 116 13.40 -1.32 2.05
N SER A 117 12.56 -1.58 3.05
CA SER A 117 12.82 -2.55 4.11
C SER A 117 11.51 -3.03 4.75
N GLY A 118 11.54 -4.22 5.36
CA GLY A 118 10.41 -4.72 6.14
C GLY A 118 10.01 -3.78 7.27
N MET A 119 10.98 -3.17 7.96
CA MET A 119 10.67 -2.20 9.02
C MET A 119 10.02 -0.92 8.50
N SER A 120 10.35 -0.46 7.30
CA SER A 120 9.63 0.68 6.71
C SER A 120 8.20 0.32 6.34
N ALA A 121 7.94 -0.90 5.86
CA ALA A 121 6.59 -1.39 5.63
C ALA A 121 5.77 -1.44 6.93
N ILE A 122 6.32 -2.08 7.97
CA ILE A 122 5.69 -2.20 9.29
C ILE A 122 5.43 -0.83 9.92
N ALA A 123 6.41 0.07 9.91
CA ALA A 123 6.26 1.40 10.49
C ALA A 123 5.20 2.22 9.75
N THR A 124 5.18 2.15 8.42
CA THR A 124 4.18 2.84 7.62
C THR A 124 2.78 2.30 7.87
N LEU A 125 2.62 0.96 8.00
CA LEU A 125 1.35 0.35 8.36
C LEU A 125 0.82 0.92 9.69
N PHE A 126 1.64 0.92 10.74
CA PHE A 126 1.21 1.44 12.03
C PHE A 126 0.87 2.94 11.99
N LEU A 127 1.71 3.75 11.32
CA LEU A 127 1.48 5.18 11.19
C LEU A 127 0.25 5.53 10.34
N ALA A 128 -0.12 4.68 9.38
CA ALA A 128 -1.29 4.89 8.55
C ALA A 128 -2.61 4.57 9.28
N PHE A 129 -2.60 3.57 10.17
CA PHE A 129 -3.83 3.06 10.77
C PHE A 129 -4.02 3.42 12.25
N CYS A 130 -2.97 3.87 12.94
CA CYS A 130 -3.03 4.18 14.36
C CYS A 130 -2.98 5.69 14.62
N SER A 131 -3.86 6.14 15.50
CA SER A 131 -3.92 7.49 16.03
C SER A 131 -3.58 7.52 17.51
N PRO A 132 -3.21 8.67 18.09
CA PRO A 132 -3.06 8.80 19.55
C PRO A 132 -4.31 8.33 20.29
N GLY A 133 -4.13 7.46 21.30
CA GLY A 133 -5.22 6.84 22.06
C GLY A 133 -5.63 5.45 21.58
N ASP A 134 -5.29 5.08 20.34
CA ASP A 134 -5.57 3.74 19.81
C ASP A 134 -4.72 2.66 20.47
N THR A 135 -5.19 1.42 20.37
CA THR A 135 -4.50 0.23 20.88
C THR A 135 -4.13 -0.70 19.73
N ILE A 136 -2.87 -1.10 19.67
CA ILE A 136 -2.38 -2.23 18.86
C ILE A 136 -2.40 -3.47 19.74
N ILE A 137 -2.99 -4.55 19.29
CA ILE A 137 -2.91 -5.86 19.93
C ILE A 137 -2.03 -6.74 19.06
N HIS A 138 -1.05 -7.42 19.63
CA HIS A 138 -0.13 -8.22 18.84
C HIS A 138 0.19 -9.58 19.46
N SER A 139 0.54 -10.54 18.62
CA SER A 139 1.10 -11.80 19.12
C SER A 139 2.51 -11.58 19.65
N GLY A 140 2.92 -12.34 20.64
CA GLY A 140 4.28 -12.32 21.18
C GLY A 140 4.95 -13.70 21.11
N PRO A 141 6.29 -13.77 20.90
CA PRO A 141 7.21 -12.65 20.62
C PRO A 141 7.16 -12.18 19.17
N LEU A 142 7.42 -10.90 18.94
CA LEU A 142 7.62 -10.32 17.61
C LEU A 142 9.11 -10.18 17.28
N TYR A 143 9.40 -9.75 16.05
CA TYR A 143 10.73 -9.25 15.71
C TYR A 143 11.09 -8.07 16.63
N ALA A 144 12.27 -8.10 17.24
CA ALA A 144 12.67 -7.18 18.31
C ALA A 144 12.56 -5.68 17.92
N ALA A 145 12.83 -5.34 16.65
CA ALA A 145 12.68 -3.96 16.19
C ALA A 145 11.21 -3.54 16.10
N THR A 146 10.28 -4.47 15.79
CA THR A 146 8.84 -4.22 15.80
C THR A 146 8.34 -3.96 17.21
N GLU A 147 8.76 -4.79 18.19
CA GLU A 147 8.44 -4.55 19.61
C GLU A 147 8.96 -3.20 20.09
N THR A 148 10.19 -2.86 19.72
CA THR A 148 10.78 -1.55 20.05
C THR A 148 9.98 -0.40 19.40
N LEU A 149 9.56 -0.55 18.16
CA LEU A 149 8.74 0.45 17.47
C LEU A 149 7.42 0.66 18.21
N ILE A 150 6.71 -0.41 18.52
CA ILE A 150 5.40 -0.34 19.21
C ILE A 150 5.58 0.24 20.62
N ALA A 151 6.41 -0.39 21.44
CA ALA A 151 6.47 -0.07 22.87
C ALA A 151 7.19 1.25 23.17
N ARG A 152 8.30 1.55 22.44
CA ARG A 152 9.16 2.68 22.78
C ARG A 152 8.97 3.91 21.89
N ILE A 153 8.55 3.72 20.64
CA ILE A 153 8.40 4.82 19.70
C ILE A 153 6.95 5.25 19.63
N LEU A 154 6.04 4.36 19.23
CA LEU A 154 4.61 4.70 19.10
C LEU A 154 3.96 5.03 20.45
N GLY A 155 4.42 4.41 21.54
CA GLY A 155 3.97 4.76 22.89
C GLY A 155 4.21 6.23 23.26
N LYS A 156 5.28 6.88 22.72
CA LYS A 156 5.52 8.32 22.93
C LYS A 156 4.48 9.20 22.22
N PHE A 157 3.82 8.68 21.21
CA PHE A 157 2.76 9.35 20.46
C PHE A 157 1.36 8.95 20.96
N GLY A 158 1.27 8.29 22.12
CA GLY A 158 0.01 7.95 22.77
C GLY A 158 -0.67 6.69 22.22
N VAL A 159 -0.02 5.91 21.37
CA VAL A 159 -0.51 4.60 20.93
C VAL A 159 -0.27 3.59 22.06
N LYS A 160 -1.30 2.85 22.44
CA LYS A 160 -1.24 1.78 23.44
C LYS A 160 -0.97 0.44 22.78
N PHE A 161 -0.49 -0.53 23.55
CA PHE A 161 -0.31 -1.89 23.06
C PHE A 161 -0.66 -2.92 24.12
N LEU A 162 -1.15 -4.06 23.67
CA LEU A 162 -1.43 -5.26 24.45
C LEU A 162 -0.90 -6.45 23.67
N ASP A 163 -0.46 -7.48 24.37
CA ASP A 163 0.07 -8.69 23.74
C ASP A 163 -0.68 -9.94 24.18
N PHE A 164 -0.61 -10.96 23.35
CA PHE A 164 -1.08 -12.32 23.62
C PHE A 164 -0.04 -13.34 23.15
N PRO A 165 0.02 -14.53 23.76
CA PRO A 165 0.91 -15.60 23.30
C PRO A 165 0.63 -16.04 21.86
N ALA A 166 1.66 -16.46 21.12
CA ALA A 166 1.49 -16.89 19.72
C ALA A 166 0.55 -18.10 19.53
N ASP A 167 0.36 -18.90 20.58
CA ASP A 167 -0.54 -20.06 20.64
C ASP A 167 -1.88 -19.75 21.33
N ALA A 168 -2.21 -18.47 21.54
CA ALA A 168 -3.45 -18.07 22.20
C ALA A 168 -4.70 -18.54 21.43
N SER A 169 -5.68 -19.02 22.17
CA SER A 169 -7.00 -19.34 21.63
C SER A 169 -7.77 -18.06 21.24
N PRO A 170 -8.78 -18.17 20.36
CA PRO A 170 -9.66 -17.03 20.05
C PRO A 170 -10.25 -16.35 21.29
N GLU A 171 -10.63 -17.12 22.30
CA GLU A 171 -11.21 -16.61 23.56
C GLU A 171 -10.19 -15.83 24.38
N GLU A 172 -8.91 -16.23 24.38
CA GLU A 172 -7.82 -15.51 25.02
C GLU A 172 -7.52 -14.18 24.30
N ILE A 173 -7.49 -14.19 22.96
CA ILE A 173 -7.34 -12.99 22.14
C ILE A 173 -8.50 -12.02 22.44
N GLU A 174 -9.73 -12.51 22.47
CA GLU A 174 -10.90 -11.69 22.78
C GLU A 174 -10.84 -11.11 24.22
N ALA A 175 -10.29 -11.88 25.16
CA ALA A 175 -10.08 -11.40 26.51
C ALA A 175 -9.05 -10.27 26.58
N VAL A 176 -8.00 -10.31 25.73
CA VAL A 176 -7.03 -9.21 25.59
C VAL A 176 -7.67 -8.01 24.91
N MET A 177 -8.50 -8.20 23.89
CA MET A 177 -9.23 -7.11 23.24
C MET A 177 -10.13 -6.36 24.25
N ARG A 178 -10.80 -7.07 25.14
CA ARG A 178 -11.62 -6.45 26.21
C ARG A 178 -10.80 -5.58 27.17
N LYS A 179 -9.50 -5.85 27.36
CA LYS A 179 -8.62 -5.02 28.19
C LYS A 179 -8.30 -3.65 27.55
N ALA A 180 -8.51 -3.49 26.26
CA ALA A 180 -8.38 -2.19 25.60
C ALA A 180 -9.42 -1.18 26.11
N GLY A 181 -10.51 -1.64 26.74
CA GLY A 181 -11.58 -0.80 27.28
C GLY A 181 -12.31 -0.03 26.17
N ASP A 182 -12.64 1.23 26.46
CA ASP A 182 -13.34 2.10 25.51
C ASP A 182 -12.43 2.65 24.39
N GLY A 183 -11.14 2.32 24.41
CA GLY A 183 -10.18 2.69 23.36
C GLY A 183 -10.39 1.90 22.06
N ARG A 184 -10.19 2.55 20.92
CA ARG A 184 -10.25 1.88 19.63
C ARG A 184 -9.10 0.87 19.50
N VAL A 185 -9.41 -0.38 19.24
CA VAL A 185 -8.43 -1.36 18.75
C VAL A 185 -8.20 -1.08 17.26
N ALA A 186 -7.06 -0.48 16.92
CA ALA A 186 -6.75 -0.10 15.55
C ALA A 186 -6.39 -1.33 14.71
N MET A 187 -5.68 -2.30 15.29
CA MET A 187 -5.31 -3.53 14.60
C MET A 187 -4.93 -4.66 15.57
N ILE A 188 -5.02 -5.86 15.07
CA ILE A 188 -4.39 -7.07 15.61
C ILE A 188 -3.25 -7.43 14.67
N TYR A 189 -2.03 -7.55 15.20
CA TYR A 189 -0.81 -7.75 14.44
C TYR A 189 -0.08 -9.06 14.82
#